data_bf4177331bc59ab18fe3932071295ca5
#
_entry.id   bf4177331bc59ab18fe3932071295ca5
#
_cell.length_a   1.000
_cell.length_b   1.000
_cell.length_c   1.000
_cell.angle_alpha   90.00
_cell.angle_beta   90.00
_cell.angle_gamma   90.00
#
_symmetry.space_group_name_H-M   'P 1'
#
loop_
_entity.id
_entity.type
_entity.pdbx_description
1 polymer ?
#
loop_
_entity_poly.entity_id
_entity_poly.type
_entity_poly.pdbx_seq_one_letter_code
_entity_poly.pdbx_strand_id
1 'polypeptide(L)'
;MKQDEIGYLPQQTVVQKDFPASVYEVVLSGRLNSRGWRPFYSAADKKAARENMELLGIREMEHQCFRDLSGGQKQRVLLARALCATKKLLLLDEPVTGLDPLVTAEFYQLIEKINRRLKLQLSWCLMISKVRIQYASHILHLQESALFYGTAQEYQTVQSARDFWEVREMLDTFMEMMSYPFMVRAFWWVPWWHCVRHFWESVWY
;
A
#
# COMPACT_ATOMS: atom_id res chain seq x y z
N MET A 1 17.91 15.13 5.42
CA MET A 1 17.56 13.86 6.09
C MET A 1 18.68 12.87 5.87
N LYS A 2 19.07 12.10 6.88
CA LYS A 2 20.05 11.03 6.73
C LYS A 2 19.36 9.77 6.19
N GLN A 3 20.10 8.90 5.49
CA GLN A 3 19.55 7.67 4.90
C GLN A 3 18.97 6.69 5.95
N ASP A 4 19.41 6.78 7.20
CA ASP A 4 18.93 5.97 8.33
C ASP A 4 17.65 6.53 9.00
N GLU A 5 17.06 7.60 8.45
CA GLU A 5 15.84 8.23 8.95
C GLU A 5 14.59 7.82 8.16
N ILE A 6 14.76 7.22 6.98
CA ILE A 6 13.67 6.86 6.08
C ILE A 6 13.58 5.34 5.94
N GLY A 7 12.40 4.80 6.18
CA GLY A 7 12.03 3.44 5.83
C GLY A 7 11.19 3.43 4.56
N TYR A 8 11.43 2.50 3.67
CA TYR A 8 10.68 2.36 2.43
C TYR A 8 10.13 0.95 2.28
N LEU A 9 8.83 0.86 2.07
CA LEU A 9 8.12 -0.35 1.71
C LEU A 9 7.73 -0.24 0.23
N PRO A 10 8.47 -0.90 -0.68
CA PRO A 10 8.20 -0.87 -2.10
C PRO A 10 6.96 -1.70 -2.45
N GLN A 11 6.38 -1.40 -3.60
CA GLN A 11 5.41 -2.28 -4.25
C GLN A 11 6.04 -3.66 -4.46
N GLN A 12 5.30 -4.72 -4.16
CA GLN A 12 5.82 -6.09 -4.34
C GLN A 12 5.99 -6.44 -5.81
N THR A 13 7.21 -6.75 -6.20
CA THR A 13 7.52 -7.33 -7.51
C THR A 13 7.54 -8.86 -7.45
N VAL A 14 7.36 -9.51 -8.60
CA VAL A 14 7.38 -10.99 -8.72
C VAL A 14 8.70 -11.57 -8.18
N VAL A 15 9.83 -10.92 -8.47
CA VAL A 15 11.17 -11.37 -8.05
C VAL A 15 11.33 -11.38 -6.52
N GLN A 16 10.67 -10.46 -5.81
CA GLN A 16 10.75 -10.43 -4.35
C GLN A 16 9.95 -11.54 -3.67
N LYS A 17 8.98 -12.14 -4.37
CA LYS A 17 8.13 -13.19 -3.81
C LYS A 17 8.85 -14.51 -3.57
N ASP A 18 9.93 -14.77 -4.33
CA ASP A 18 10.66 -16.06 -4.33
C ASP A 18 12.01 -16.01 -3.61
N PHE A 19 12.24 -14.99 -2.80
CA PHE A 19 13.53 -14.81 -2.13
C PHE A 19 13.76 -15.89 -1.06
N PRO A 20 14.82 -16.71 -1.15
CA PRO A 20 15.06 -17.87 -0.30
C PRO A 20 15.79 -17.50 1.01
N ALA A 21 15.24 -16.57 1.76
CA ALA A 21 15.78 -16.18 3.07
C ALA A 21 14.74 -16.39 4.17
N SER A 22 15.19 -16.54 5.40
CA SER A 22 14.32 -16.57 6.55
C SER A 22 13.67 -15.21 6.80
N VAL A 23 12.50 -15.21 7.43
CA VAL A 23 11.81 -14.00 7.88
C VAL A 23 12.75 -13.10 8.68
N TYR A 24 13.51 -13.69 9.59
CA TYR A 24 14.48 -12.97 10.42
C TYR A 24 15.54 -12.25 9.59
N GLU A 25 16.13 -12.91 8.61
CA GLU A 25 17.15 -12.30 7.72
C GLU A 25 16.58 -11.16 6.91
N VAL A 26 15.37 -11.32 6.37
CA VAL A 26 14.68 -10.26 5.63
C VAL A 26 14.46 -9.05 6.54
N VAL A 27 13.93 -9.22 7.75
CA VAL A 27 13.69 -8.11 8.67
C VAL A 27 15.00 -7.46 9.10
N LEU A 28 16.00 -8.26 9.46
CA LEU A 28 17.31 -7.77 9.91
C LEU A 28 18.04 -6.98 8.83
N SER A 29 17.81 -7.30 7.55
CA SER A 29 18.38 -6.55 6.42
C SER A 29 17.99 -5.06 6.42
N GLY A 30 16.86 -4.69 7.03
CA GLY A 30 16.46 -3.30 7.23
C GLY A 30 17.45 -2.48 8.07
N ARG A 31 18.37 -3.13 8.82
CA ARG A 31 19.40 -2.47 9.61
C ARG A 31 20.69 -2.20 8.84
N LEU A 32 20.78 -2.58 7.56
CA LEU A 32 21.98 -2.41 6.75
C LEU A 32 22.49 -0.96 6.72
N ASN A 33 21.60 0.00 6.48
CA ASN A 33 21.95 1.41 6.36
C ASN A 33 22.46 2.01 7.68
N SER A 34 22.09 1.45 8.83
CA SER A 34 22.51 1.92 10.15
C SER A 34 23.82 1.29 10.64
N ARG A 35 24.33 0.29 9.92
CA ARG A 35 25.59 -0.42 10.30
C ARG A 35 26.86 0.38 10.07
N GLY A 36 26.86 1.29 9.09
CA GLY A 36 28.09 1.93 8.64
C GLY A 36 29.12 0.90 8.15
N TRP A 37 30.36 1.00 8.60
CA TRP A 37 31.47 0.11 8.20
C TRP A 37 31.56 -1.22 8.97
N ARG A 38 30.62 -1.50 9.87
CA ARG A 38 30.64 -2.75 10.66
C ARG A 38 30.25 -3.95 9.78
N PRO A 39 31.08 -5.03 9.74
CA PRO A 39 30.80 -6.21 8.89
C PRO A 39 29.62 -7.04 9.44
N PHE A 40 29.36 -6.99 10.76
CA PHE A 40 28.34 -7.80 11.42
C PHE A 40 27.25 -6.95 12.09
N TYR A 41 26.07 -7.52 12.24
CA TYR A 41 24.98 -6.91 12.99
C TYR A 41 25.28 -6.95 14.50
N SER A 42 25.06 -5.84 15.18
CA SER A 42 25.19 -5.74 16.62
C SER A 42 24.05 -6.45 17.37
N ALA A 43 24.23 -6.67 18.67
CA ALA A 43 23.14 -7.15 19.52
C ALA A 43 21.93 -6.21 19.52
N ALA A 44 22.16 -4.90 19.43
CA ALA A 44 21.11 -3.89 19.32
C ALA A 44 20.32 -4.01 18.00
N ASP A 45 20.99 -4.29 16.86
CA ASP A 45 20.34 -4.49 15.58
C ASP A 45 19.43 -5.74 15.61
N LYS A 46 19.95 -6.83 16.18
CA LYS A 46 19.20 -8.10 16.35
C LYS A 46 18.00 -7.91 17.28
N LYS A 47 18.15 -7.15 18.35
CA LYS A 47 17.06 -6.82 19.28
C LYS A 47 15.98 -6.00 18.59
N ALA A 48 16.36 -4.94 17.87
CA ALA A 48 15.42 -4.10 17.13
C ALA A 48 14.63 -4.88 16.06
N ALA A 49 15.28 -5.81 15.34
CA ALA A 49 14.60 -6.67 14.38
C ALA A 49 13.52 -7.52 15.07
N ARG A 50 13.84 -8.13 16.20
CA ARG A 50 12.92 -8.97 16.96
C ARG A 50 11.74 -8.17 17.56
N GLU A 51 11.98 -6.99 18.09
CA GLU A 51 10.95 -6.09 18.61
C GLU A 51 9.97 -5.66 17.52
N ASN A 52 10.45 -5.37 16.30
CA ASN A 52 9.57 -5.06 15.16
C ASN A 52 8.78 -6.28 14.68
N MET A 53 9.38 -7.47 14.72
CA MET A 53 8.66 -8.72 14.40
C MET A 53 7.54 -8.99 15.42
N GLU A 54 7.78 -8.76 16.70
CA GLU A 54 6.78 -8.91 17.74
C GLU A 54 5.66 -7.88 17.60
N LEU A 55 6.00 -6.61 17.31
CA LEU A 55 5.05 -5.54 17.05
C LEU A 55 4.07 -5.88 15.92
N LEU A 56 4.53 -6.61 14.90
CA LEU A 56 3.76 -6.99 13.72
C LEU A 56 3.14 -8.39 13.82
N GLY A 57 3.33 -9.10 14.95
CA GLY A 57 2.77 -10.42 15.17
C GLY A 57 3.36 -11.51 14.24
N ILE A 58 4.63 -11.39 13.88
CA ILE A 58 5.34 -12.35 13.00
C ILE A 58 6.55 -13.01 13.68
N ARG A 59 6.68 -12.86 15.00
CA ARG A 59 7.82 -13.38 15.78
C ARG A 59 7.95 -14.91 15.70
N GLU A 60 6.84 -15.62 15.71
CA GLU A 60 6.81 -17.08 15.66
C GLU A 60 7.28 -17.64 14.29
N MET A 61 7.27 -16.78 13.26
CA MET A 61 7.67 -17.15 11.90
C MET A 61 9.15 -16.84 11.63
N GLU A 62 9.96 -16.46 12.62
CA GLU A 62 11.33 -15.95 12.39
C GLU A 62 12.24 -16.90 11.57
N HIS A 63 12.00 -18.20 11.70
CA HIS A 63 12.79 -19.25 11.02
C HIS A 63 12.13 -19.76 9.72
N GLN A 64 10.90 -19.33 9.42
CA GLN A 64 10.23 -19.74 8.19
C GLN A 64 10.87 -19.06 6.97
N CYS A 65 10.83 -19.75 5.83
CA CYS A 65 11.27 -19.17 4.57
C CYS A 65 10.28 -18.09 4.10
N PHE A 66 10.77 -16.91 3.75
CA PHE A 66 9.95 -15.81 3.26
C PHE A 66 9.09 -16.19 2.05
N ARG A 67 9.63 -17.03 1.15
CA ARG A 67 8.92 -17.51 -0.03
C ARG A 67 7.61 -18.24 0.31
N ASP A 68 7.59 -18.99 1.41
CA ASP A 68 6.48 -19.89 1.76
C ASP A 68 5.34 -19.18 2.51
N LEU A 69 5.48 -17.87 2.77
CA LEU A 69 4.50 -17.06 3.47
C LEU A 69 3.32 -16.66 2.58
N SER A 70 2.13 -16.47 3.20
CA SER A 70 0.99 -15.84 2.53
C SER A 70 1.29 -14.38 2.15
N GLY A 71 0.50 -13.80 1.23
CA GLY A 71 0.67 -12.41 0.80
C GLY A 71 0.64 -11.41 1.97
N GLY A 72 -0.32 -11.56 2.88
CA GLY A 72 -0.43 -10.71 4.06
C GLY A 72 0.74 -10.87 5.04
N GLN A 73 1.23 -12.10 5.23
CA GLN A 73 2.41 -12.38 6.04
C GLN A 73 3.67 -11.75 5.41
N LYS A 74 3.87 -11.91 4.11
CA LYS A 74 4.96 -11.25 3.36
C LYS A 74 4.94 -9.74 3.57
N GLN A 75 3.76 -9.15 3.48
CA GLN A 75 3.60 -7.71 3.65
C GLN A 75 3.97 -7.25 5.06
N ARG A 76 3.58 -8.00 6.10
CA ARG A 76 3.99 -7.72 7.48
C ARG A 76 5.50 -7.85 7.66
N VAL A 77 6.16 -8.81 7.02
CA VAL A 77 7.63 -8.97 7.05
C VAL A 77 8.33 -7.80 6.40
N LEU A 78 7.87 -7.36 5.23
CA LEU A 78 8.42 -6.20 4.52
C LEU A 78 8.20 -4.89 5.30
N LEU A 79 7.06 -4.75 5.97
CA LEU A 79 6.80 -3.64 6.88
C LEU A 79 7.76 -3.66 8.08
N ALA A 80 8.02 -4.83 8.70
CA ALA A 80 9.00 -4.98 9.76
C ALA A 80 10.40 -4.56 9.33
N ARG A 81 10.80 -4.96 8.13
CA ARG A 81 12.05 -4.55 7.50
C ARG A 81 12.14 -3.03 7.34
N ALA A 82 11.08 -2.40 6.83
CA ALA A 82 11.03 -0.95 6.65
C ALA A 82 11.08 -0.21 7.99
N LEU A 83 10.39 -0.72 9.04
CA LEU A 83 10.46 -0.17 10.39
C LEU A 83 11.86 -0.31 11.01
N CYS A 84 12.60 -1.35 10.70
CA CYS A 84 14.00 -1.47 11.11
C CYS A 84 14.89 -0.39 10.49
N ALA A 85 14.57 0.10 9.31
CA ALA A 85 15.34 1.10 8.58
C ALA A 85 15.04 2.54 9.01
N THR A 86 13.88 2.81 9.62
CA THR A 86 13.40 4.17 9.88
C THR A 86 13.41 4.55 11.35
N LYS A 87 13.54 5.89 11.56
CA LYS A 87 13.29 6.54 12.85
C LYS A 87 12.30 7.69 12.75
N LYS A 88 12.01 8.20 11.54
CA LYS A 88 11.21 9.42 11.35
C LYS A 88 10.12 9.28 10.33
N LEU A 89 10.43 8.76 9.13
CA LEU A 89 9.54 8.72 7.99
C LEU A 89 9.44 7.32 7.42
N LEU A 90 8.23 6.83 7.26
CA LEU A 90 7.92 5.58 6.58
C LEU A 90 7.17 5.88 5.28
N LEU A 91 7.79 5.51 4.16
CA LEU A 91 7.19 5.60 2.83
C LEU A 91 6.59 4.24 2.46
N LEU A 92 5.33 4.23 2.08
CA LEU A 92 4.59 3.03 1.67
C LEU A 92 4.13 3.21 0.22
N ASP A 93 4.60 2.33 -0.66
CA ASP A 93 4.27 2.36 -2.07
C ASP A 93 3.34 1.20 -2.39
N GLU A 94 2.08 1.51 -2.61
CA GLU A 94 1.00 0.53 -2.86
C GLU A 94 1.04 -0.71 -1.94
N PRO A 95 1.06 -0.53 -0.61
CA PRO A 95 1.39 -1.61 0.32
C PRO A 95 0.39 -2.75 0.39
N VAL A 96 -0.78 -2.63 -0.25
CA VAL A 96 -1.87 -3.62 -0.19
C VAL A 96 -2.30 -4.13 -1.57
N THR A 97 -1.59 -3.76 -2.62
CA THR A 97 -1.90 -4.21 -3.98
C THR A 97 -1.81 -5.73 -4.08
N GLY A 98 -2.88 -6.37 -4.56
CA GLY A 98 -2.98 -7.82 -4.70
C GLY A 98 -3.25 -8.59 -3.40
N LEU A 99 -3.61 -7.90 -2.31
CA LEU A 99 -4.15 -8.53 -1.10
C LEU A 99 -5.68 -8.59 -1.16
N ASP A 100 -6.22 -9.61 -0.49
CA ASP A 100 -7.67 -9.72 -0.29
C ASP A 100 -8.22 -8.56 0.58
N PRO A 101 -9.49 -8.17 0.41
CA PRO A 101 -10.07 -7.02 1.12
C PRO A 101 -10.00 -7.12 2.64
N LEU A 102 -10.16 -8.31 3.21
CA LEU A 102 -10.11 -8.50 4.65
C LEU A 102 -8.68 -8.28 5.18
N VAL A 103 -7.69 -8.89 4.53
CA VAL A 103 -6.27 -8.73 4.87
C VAL A 103 -5.83 -7.28 4.68
N THR A 104 -6.36 -6.60 3.66
CA THR A 104 -6.15 -5.16 3.42
C THR A 104 -6.63 -4.31 4.60
N ALA A 105 -7.84 -4.56 5.09
CA ALA A 105 -8.40 -3.83 6.23
C ALA A 105 -7.57 -4.05 7.51
N GLU A 106 -7.19 -5.31 7.80
CA GLU A 106 -6.31 -5.63 8.92
C GLU A 106 -4.95 -4.92 8.82
N PHE A 107 -4.39 -4.84 7.61
CA PHE A 107 -3.11 -4.19 7.38
C PHE A 107 -3.18 -2.67 7.65
N TYR A 108 -4.27 -1.99 7.25
CA TYR A 108 -4.47 -0.58 7.58
C TYR A 108 -4.62 -0.34 9.08
N GLN A 109 -5.40 -1.17 9.78
CA GLN A 109 -5.53 -1.09 11.24
C GLN A 109 -4.19 -1.30 11.94
N LEU A 110 -3.37 -2.22 11.43
CA LEU A 110 -2.03 -2.48 11.95
C LEU A 110 -1.12 -1.26 11.78
N ILE A 111 -1.11 -0.63 10.60
CA ILE A 111 -0.33 0.59 10.35
C ILE A 111 -0.79 1.73 11.27
N GLU A 112 -2.09 1.94 11.43
CA GLU A 112 -2.63 2.95 12.34
C GLU A 112 -2.17 2.73 13.79
N LYS A 113 -2.23 1.48 14.27
CA LYS A 113 -1.75 1.10 15.61
C LYS A 113 -0.25 1.39 15.78
N ILE A 114 0.55 1.06 14.77
CA ILE A 114 1.99 1.31 14.76
C ILE A 114 2.26 2.82 14.79
N ASN A 115 1.56 3.59 13.97
CA ASN A 115 1.74 5.03 13.90
C ASN A 115 1.43 5.71 15.23
N ARG A 116 0.33 5.33 15.88
CA ARG A 116 -0.02 5.83 17.23
C ARG A 116 1.05 5.52 18.26
N ARG A 117 1.69 4.33 18.17
CA ARG A 117 2.71 3.89 19.12
C ARG A 117 4.07 4.54 18.88
N LEU A 118 4.52 4.59 17.62
CA LEU A 118 5.85 5.04 17.24
C LEU A 118 5.93 6.51 16.86
N LYS A 119 4.79 7.17 16.62
CA LYS A 119 4.68 8.58 16.19
C LYS A 119 5.53 8.89 14.95
N LEU A 120 5.59 7.95 14.01
CA LEU A 120 6.29 8.12 12.75
C LEU A 120 5.46 9.00 11.79
N GLN A 121 6.14 9.76 10.94
CA GLN A 121 5.50 10.33 9.76
C GLN A 121 5.28 9.22 8.74
N LEU A 122 4.05 9.11 8.24
CA LEU A 122 3.69 8.15 7.19
C LEU A 122 3.40 8.90 5.91
N SER A 123 3.98 8.45 4.81
CA SER A 123 3.63 8.88 3.47
C SER A 123 3.24 7.66 2.65
N TRP A 124 2.07 7.70 2.02
CA TRP A 124 1.54 6.59 1.23
C TRP A 124 1.38 7.05 -0.21
N CYS A 125 1.95 6.29 -1.12
CA CYS A 125 1.62 6.38 -2.53
C CYS A 125 0.53 5.33 -2.82
N LEU A 126 -0.61 5.74 -3.30
CA LEU A 126 -1.76 4.88 -3.50
C LEU A 126 -2.49 5.28 -4.77
N MET A 127 -3.01 4.30 -5.49
CA MET A 127 -4.18 4.57 -6.34
C MET A 127 -5.35 4.91 -5.43
N ILE A 128 -5.98 6.06 -5.66
CA ILE A 128 -6.97 6.62 -4.76
C ILE A 128 -8.24 5.75 -4.74
N SER A 129 -8.69 5.36 -3.54
CA SER A 129 -10.01 4.79 -3.29
C SER A 129 -10.64 5.46 -2.07
N LYS A 130 -11.98 5.56 -2.02
CA LYS A 130 -12.73 6.22 -0.92
C LYS A 130 -12.34 5.69 0.47
N VAL A 131 -12.14 4.37 0.59
CA VAL A 131 -11.81 3.70 1.85
C VAL A 131 -10.48 4.16 2.43
N ARG A 132 -9.55 4.67 1.62
CA ARG A 132 -8.19 5.04 2.04
C ARG A 132 -8.08 6.46 2.55
N ILE A 133 -9.01 7.35 2.16
CA ILE A 133 -9.03 8.76 2.57
C ILE A 133 -9.24 8.91 4.07
N GLN A 134 -10.03 8.05 4.69
CA GLN A 134 -10.31 8.09 6.13
C GLN A 134 -9.07 7.89 7.03
N TYR A 135 -8.00 7.29 6.51
CA TYR A 135 -6.75 7.06 7.24
C TYR A 135 -5.73 8.18 7.02
N ALA A 136 -6.00 9.12 6.12
CA ALA A 136 -5.10 10.21 5.81
C ALA A 136 -5.43 11.47 6.62
N SER A 137 -4.41 12.16 7.13
CA SER A 137 -4.58 13.51 7.68
C SER A 137 -4.54 14.58 6.60
N HIS A 138 -3.63 14.41 5.63
CA HIS A 138 -3.45 15.29 4.47
C HIS A 138 -3.36 14.45 3.21
N ILE A 139 -3.80 15.02 2.11
CA ILE A 139 -3.80 14.39 0.78
C ILE A 139 -3.09 15.32 -0.20
N LEU A 140 -2.17 14.74 -0.97
CA LEU A 140 -1.62 15.33 -2.17
C LEU A 140 -2.13 14.51 -3.36
N HIS A 141 -3.04 15.08 -4.12
CA HIS A 141 -3.54 14.46 -5.34
C HIS A 141 -2.74 14.98 -6.54
N LEU A 142 -2.11 14.07 -7.25
CA LEU A 142 -1.34 14.34 -8.46
C LEU A 142 -2.02 13.68 -9.66
N GLN A 143 -2.15 14.45 -10.72
CA GLN A 143 -2.42 13.96 -12.07
C GLN A 143 -1.29 14.53 -12.94
N GLU A 144 -1.41 14.92 -14.14
CA GLU A 144 -0.31 15.53 -14.91
C GLU A 144 0.35 16.74 -14.20
N SER A 145 -0.40 17.39 -13.32
CA SER A 145 0.06 18.44 -12.40
C SER A 145 -0.53 18.22 -11.01
N ALA A 146 -0.06 18.95 -9.99
CA ALA A 146 -0.67 18.90 -8.67
C ALA A 146 -2.09 19.48 -8.72
N LEU A 147 -3.11 18.62 -8.48
CA LEU A 147 -4.52 19.03 -8.48
C LEU A 147 -4.99 19.55 -7.13
N PHE A 148 -4.50 18.95 -6.05
CA PHE A 148 -4.95 19.27 -4.71
C PHE A 148 -3.88 18.96 -3.67
N TYR A 149 -3.76 19.85 -2.68
CA TYR A 149 -3.05 19.60 -1.43
C TYR A 149 -3.84 20.20 -0.27
N GLY A 150 -4.16 19.38 0.73
CA GLY A 150 -4.92 19.84 1.89
C GLY A 150 -5.30 18.69 2.81
N THR A 151 -6.21 18.95 3.75
CA THR A 151 -6.73 17.94 4.67
C THR A 151 -7.65 16.95 3.94
N ALA A 152 -7.83 15.76 4.53
CA ALA A 152 -8.76 14.77 4.00
C ALA A 152 -10.22 15.29 3.96
N GLN A 153 -10.60 16.18 4.89
CA GLN A 153 -11.92 16.79 4.91
C GLN A 153 -12.12 17.78 3.75
N GLU A 154 -11.14 18.67 3.53
CA GLU A 154 -11.15 19.61 2.41
C GLU A 154 -11.17 18.86 1.07
N TYR A 155 -10.41 17.77 0.94
CA TYR A 155 -10.40 16.96 -0.26
C TYR A 155 -11.78 16.42 -0.64
N GLN A 156 -12.56 15.97 0.33
CA GLN A 156 -13.93 15.46 0.10
C GLN A 156 -14.90 16.54 -0.38
N THR A 157 -14.63 17.80 -0.11
CA THR A 157 -15.50 18.94 -0.50
C THR A 157 -15.15 19.51 -1.88
N VAL A 158 -13.97 19.22 -2.42
CA VAL A 158 -13.52 19.73 -3.72
C VAL A 158 -14.28 19.05 -4.86
N GLN A 159 -14.81 19.85 -5.78
CA GLN A 159 -15.64 19.36 -6.88
C GLN A 159 -14.85 18.41 -7.81
N SER A 160 -13.59 18.71 -8.09
CA SER A 160 -12.71 17.84 -8.88
C SER A 160 -12.51 16.45 -8.25
N ALA A 161 -12.52 16.36 -6.92
CA ALA A 161 -12.47 15.09 -6.23
C ALA A 161 -13.76 14.29 -6.40
N ARG A 162 -14.94 14.95 -6.36
CA ARG A 162 -16.23 14.32 -6.61
C ARG A 162 -16.33 13.76 -8.02
N ASP A 163 -16.02 14.58 -9.02
CA ASP A 163 -16.05 14.17 -10.43
C ASP A 163 -15.13 12.97 -10.67
N PHE A 164 -13.93 12.98 -10.08
CA PHE A 164 -13.00 11.86 -10.15
C PHE A 164 -13.58 10.58 -9.52
N TRP A 165 -14.25 10.70 -8.37
CA TRP A 165 -14.85 9.57 -7.70
C TRP A 165 -16.01 8.98 -8.48
N GLU A 166 -16.88 9.80 -9.07
CA GLU A 166 -18.02 9.38 -9.88
C GLU A 166 -17.57 8.57 -11.10
N VAL A 167 -16.57 9.09 -11.83
CA VAL A 167 -16.00 8.37 -13.00
C VAL A 167 -15.37 7.04 -12.58
N ARG A 168 -14.65 7.02 -11.47
CA ARG A 168 -14.01 5.79 -11.00
C ARG A 168 -15.01 4.76 -10.51
N GLU A 169 -16.04 5.12 -9.76
CA GLU A 169 -17.09 4.19 -9.34
C GLU A 169 -17.78 3.56 -10.56
N MET A 170 -18.03 4.37 -11.59
CA MET A 170 -18.57 3.88 -12.84
C MET A 170 -17.64 2.86 -13.51
N LEU A 171 -16.33 3.14 -13.57
CA LEU A 171 -15.34 2.22 -14.14
C LEU A 171 -15.19 0.94 -13.30
N ASP A 172 -15.12 1.04 -11.98
CA ASP A 172 -15.00 -0.13 -11.09
C ASP A 172 -16.26 -1.01 -11.20
N THR A 173 -17.46 -0.42 -11.21
CA THR A 173 -18.72 -1.13 -11.45
C THR A 173 -18.76 -1.80 -12.83
N PHE A 174 -18.28 -1.11 -13.86
CA PHE A 174 -18.20 -1.66 -15.21
C PHE A 174 -17.23 -2.84 -15.29
N MET A 175 -16.06 -2.74 -14.66
CA MET A 175 -15.07 -3.82 -14.61
C MET A 175 -15.58 -5.03 -13.80
N GLU A 176 -16.31 -4.82 -12.71
CA GLU A 176 -16.98 -5.89 -11.98
C GLU A 176 -18.04 -6.60 -12.83
N MET A 177 -18.88 -5.84 -13.54
CA MET A 177 -19.86 -6.41 -14.46
C MET A 177 -19.22 -7.24 -15.58
N MET A 178 -18.09 -6.80 -16.11
CA MET A 178 -17.34 -7.52 -17.15
C MET A 178 -16.65 -8.79 -16.62
N SER A 179 -16.39 -8.90 -15.33
CA SER A 179 -15.78 -10.10 -14.73
C SER A 179 -16.75 -11.27 -14.49
N TYR A 180 -18.07 -11.07 -14.63
CA TYR A 180 -19.07 -12.12 -14.50
C TYR A 180 -19.36 -12.80 -15.84
N PRO A 181 -18.95 -14.07 -16.04
CA PRO A 181 -19.08 -14.76 -17.34
C PRO A 181 -20.53 -15.03 -17.77
N PHE A 182 -21.51 -14.77 -16.92
CA PHE A 182 -22.92 -15.02 -17.21
C PHE A 182 -23.69 -13.84 -17.80
N MET A 183 -23.19 -12.60 -17.72
CA MET A 183 -23.91 -11.42 -18.21
C MET A 183 -23.65 -11.05 -19.68
N VAL A 184 -22.67 -11.64 -20.33
CA VAL A 184 -22.37 -11.39 -21.76
C VAL A 184 -23.52 -11.80 -22.67
N ARG A 185 -24.46 -12.63 -22.22
CA ARG A 185 -25.62 -13.05 -23.03
C ARG A 185 -26.86 -12.13 -22.97
N ALA A 186 -26.94 -11.23 -21.99
CA ALA A 186 -28.11 -10.34 -21.83
C ALA A 186 -27.96 -8.99 -22.56
N PHE A 187 -26.75 -8.63 -22.95
CA PHE A 187 -26.46 -7.32 -23.55
C PHE A 187 -26.67 -7.24 -25.07
N TRP A 188 -27.09 -8.33 -25.73
CA TRP A 188 -27.36 -8.31 -27.17
C TRP A 188 -28.71 -7.67 -27.56
N TRP A 189 -29.48 -7.13 -26.60
CA TRP A 189 -30.82 -6.57 -26.87
C TRP A 189 -31.00 -5.09 -26.50
N VAL A 190 -29.96 -4.38 -26.12
CA VAL A 190 -30.00 -2.92 -25.92
C VAL A 190 -29.13 -2.26 -27.00
N PRO A 191 -29.66 -1.27 -27.79
CA PRO A 191 -28.87 -0.66 -28.85
C PRO A 191 -27.67 0.09 -28.28
N TRP A 192 -26.50 -0.47 -28.38
CA TRP A 192 -25.17 -0.01 -27.93
C TRP A 192 -24.82 1.41 -28.43
N TRP A 193 -25.53 1.90 -29.44
CA TRP A 193 -25.27 3.16 -30.10
C TRP A 193 -25.57 4.41 -29.27
N HIS A 194 -26.45 4.37 -28.27
CA HIS A 194 -26.81 5.58 -27.50
C HIS A 194 -25.87 5.88 -26.33
N CYS A 195 -25.31 4.87 -25.66
CA CYS A 195 -24.36 5.09 -24.56
C CYS A 195 -22.95 5.43 -25.04
N VAL A 196 -22.47 4.81 -26.14
CA VAL A 196 -21.13 5.04 -26.67
C VAL A 196 -21.01 6.41 -27.33
N ARG A 197 -22.08 6.94 -27.94
CA ARG A 197 -22.05 8.25 -28.60
C ARG A 197 -21.83 9.40 -27.60
N HIS A 198 -22.48 9.39 -26.44
CA HIS A 198 -22.28 10.42 -25.42
C HIS A 198 -20.91 10.34 -24.74
N PHE A 199 -20.31 9.17 -24.66
CA PHE A 199 -18.96 8.98 -24.08
C PHE A 199 -17.87 9.53 -25.01
N TRP A 200 -18.00 9.35 -26.34
CA TRP A 200 -17.00 9.86 -27.31
C TRP A 200 -17.07 11.37 -27.50
N GLU A 201 -18.23 11.98 -27.36
CA GLU A 201 -18.38 13.44 -27.50
C GLU A 201 -17.86 14.23 -26.28
N SER A 202 -17.73 13.60 -25.09
CA SER A 202 -17.21 14.24 -23.87
C SER A 202 -15.72 14.03 -23.62
N VAL A 203 -15.06 13.17 -24.37
CA VAL A 203 -13.61 12.86 -24.19
C VAL A 203 -12.73 13.57 -25.23
N TRP A 204 -13.32 14.18 -26.30
CA TRP A 204 -12.57 14.80 -27.42
C TRP A 204 -12.93 16.28 -27.66
N TYR A 205 -13.42 17.00 -26.65
CA TYR A 205 -13.49 18.47 -26.72
C TYR A 205 -12.91 19.10 -25.46
#